data_4d62a6a09d35ffcb39b6a6e93cf2427f
#
_entry.id   4d62a6a09d35ffcb39b6a6e93cf2427f
#
_cell.length_a   1.000
_cell.length_b   1.000
_cell.length_c   1.000
_cell.angle_alpha   90.00
_cell.angle_beta   90.00
_cell.angle_gamma   90.00
#
_symmetry.space_group_name_H-M   'P 1'
#
loop_
_entity.id
_entity.type
_entity.pdbx_description
1 polymer ?
#
loop_
_entity_poly.entity_id
_entity_poly.type
_entity_poly.pdbx_seq_one_letter_code
_entity_poly.pdbx_strand_id
1 'polypeptide(L)'
;MQEDFVGQVAILNALIRRRLDHLLQPLALSEINYYYLMIIEKTPGVSQSGLATRIVRDQSSITRQVDRLAKQGWIEKRRSANDGRQSALYLTAKGTAILPQLHAITEQVNREALATLSIAQQEKFQQLLYDTRQNFINRK
;
A
#
# COMPACT_ATOMS: atom_id res chain seq x y z
N MET A 1 -3.28 13.83 27.91
CA MET A 1 -4.48 14.19 27.11
C MET A 1 -4.64 13.20 25.98
N GLN A 2 -5.83 12.69 25.83
CA GLN A 2 -6.12 11.73 24.75
C GLN A 2 -6.32 12.49 23.44
N GLU A 3 -5.65 12.07 22.39
CA GLU A 3 -5.82 12.66 21.07
C GLU A 3 -7.22 12.38 20.54
N ASP A 4 -7.72 13.28 19.71
CA ASP A 4 -8.96 13.05 18.99
C ASP A 4 -8.75 12.03 17.85
N PHE A 5 -9.81 11.77 17.08
CA PHE A 5 -9.74 10.80 15.97
C PHE A 5 -8.62 11.12 14.99
N VAL A 6 -8.48 12.37 14.58
CA VAL A 6 -7.45 12.78 13.60
C VAL A 6 -6.04 12.50 14.16
N GLY A 7 -5.80 12.90 15.41
CA GLY A 7 -4.52 12.66 16.06
C GLY A 7 -4.21 11.17 16.23
N GLN A 8 -5.21 10.38 16.64
CA GLN A 8 -5.04 8.93 16.81
C GLN A 8 -4.66 8.26 15.48
N VAL A 9 -5.34 8.60 14.40
CA VAL A 9 -5.05 8.03 13.07
C VAL A 9 -3.67 8.45 12.59
N ALA A 10 -3.30 9.71 12.78
CA ALA A 10 -1.99 10.22 12.37
C ALA A 10 -0.85 9.48 13.09
N ILE A 11 -0.98 9.32 14.40
CA ILE A 11 0.04 8.63 15.21
C ILE A 11 0.11 7.15 14.83
N LEU A 12 -1.03 6.49 14.72
CA LEU A 12 -1.08 5.07 14.35
C LEU A 12 -0.44 4.84 12.98
N ASN A 13 -0.79 5.67 12.00
CA ASN A 13 -0.20 5.58 10.66
C ASN A 13 1.32 5.75 10.70
N ALA A 14 1.82 6.74 11.44
CA ALA A 14 3.25 6.98 11.56
C ALA A 14 3.98 5.80 12.18
N LEU A 15 3.40 5.19 13.22
CA LEU A 15 3.97 4.03 13.89
C LEU A 15 4.00 2.80 12.99
N ILE A 16 2.92 2.55 12.25
CA ILE A 16 2.84 1.43 11.30
C ILE A 16 3.89 1.61 10.21
N ARG A 17 3.98 2.80 9.63
CA ARG A 17 4.95 3.09 8.56
C ARG A 17 6.39 2.89 9.04
N ARG A 18 6.69 3.37 10.22
CA ARG A 18 8.04 3.18 10.82
C ARG A 18 8.35 1.71 11.03
N ARG A 19 7.37 0.93 11.51
CA ARG A 19 7.56 -0.51 11.71
C ARG A 19 7.76 -1.25 10.38
N LEU A 20 6.97 -0.90 9.37
CA LEU A 20 7.14 -1.44 8.02
C LEU A 20 8.53 -1.14 7.46
N ASP A 21 8.98 0.11 7.56
CA ASP A 21 10.30 0.50 7.08
C ASP A 21 11.41 -0.32 7.75
N HIS A 22 11.30 -0.54 9.05
CA HIS A 22 12.28 -1.34 9.77
C HIS A 22 12.34 -2.78 9.25
N LEU A 23 11.17 -3.40 9.06
CA LEU A 23 11.09 -4.79 8.59
C LEU A 23 11.45 -4.95 7.12
N LEU A 24 11.23 -3.91 6.31
CA LEU A 24 11.53 -3.92 4.89
C LEU A 24 13.01 -3.62 4.57
N GLN A 25 13.73 -3.02 5.51
CA GLN A 25 15.11 -2.58 5.30
C GLN A 25 16.03 -3.70 4.80
N PRO A 26 15.99 -4.93 5.36
CA PRO A 26 16.83 -6.01 4.84
C PRO A 26 16.53 -6.40 3.40
N LEU A 27 15.35 -6.06 2.89
CA LEU A 27 14.93 -6.34 1.52
C LEU A 27 15.25 -5.21 0.55
N ALA A 28 15.91 -4.14 1.03
CA ALA A 28 16.19 -2.92 0.27
C ALA A 28 14.91 -2.25 -0.26
N LEU A 29 13.84 -2.32 0.53
CA LEU A 29 12.55 -1.72 0.22
C LEU A 29 12.15 -0.71 1.30
N SER A 30 11.34 0.27 0.93
CA SER A 30 10.70 1.21 1.83
C SER A 30 9.21 0.89 1.97
N GLU A 31 8.53 1.53 2.93
CA GLU A 31 7.09 1.35 3.10
C GLU A 31 6.32 1.87 1.87
N ILE A 32 6.87 2.87 1.16
CA ILE A 32 6.26 3.37 -0.07
C ILE A 32 6.32 2.29 -1.16
N ASN A 33 7.49 1.67 -1.37
CA ASN A 33 7.64 0.56 -2.32
C ASN A 33 6.67 -0.56 -2.02
N TYR A 34 6.55 -0.91 -0.75
CA TYR A 34 5.69 -1.99 -0.27
C TYR A 34 4.24 -1.80 -0.72
N TYR A 35 3.67 -0.61 -0.50
CA TYR A 35 2.27 -0.35 -0.86
C TYR A 35 2.04 -0.46 -2.36
N TYR A 36 2.97 0.04 -3.17
CA TYR A 36 2.87 -0.07 -4.63
C TYR A 36 2.86 -1.52 -5.09
N LEU A 37 3.79 -2.32 -4.57
CA LEU A 37 3.88 -3.74 -4.93
C LEU A 37 2.62 -4.51 -4.52
N MET A 38 2.08 -4.23 -3.33
CA MET A 38 0.87 -4.87 -2.85
C MET A 38 -0.34 -4.57 -3.73
N ILE A 39 -0.47 -3.33 -4.18
CA ILE A 39 -1.59 -2.95 -5.06
C ILE A 39 -1.46 -3.60 -6.43
N ILE A 40 -0.26 -3.61 -7.00
CA ILE A 40 -0.02 -4.20 -8.33
C ILE A 40 -0.26 -5.71 -8.28
N GLU A 41 0.12 -6.37 -7.18
CA GLU A 41 -0.18 -7.79 -6.99
C GLU A 41 -1.68 -8.07 -7.06
N LYS A 42 -2.48 -7.27 -6.35
CA LYS A 42 -3.93 -7.44 -6.28
C LYS A 42 -4.63 -7.04 -7.57
N THR A 43 -4.05 -6.12 -8.32
CA THR A 43 -4.65 -5.58 -9.53
C THR A 43 -3.58 -5.50 -10.63
N PRO A 44 -3.17 -6.66 -11.19
CA PRO A 44 -2.22 -6.64 -12.30
C PRO A 44 -2.78 -5.84 -13.47
N GLY A 45 -1.94 -5.00 -14.06
CA GLY A 45 -2.36 -4.13 -15.16
C GLY A 45 -2.96 -2.81 -14.71
N VAL A 46 -2.92 -2.51 -13.40
CA VAL A 46 -3.43 -1.23 -12.89
C VAL A 46 -2.70 -0.06 -13.58
N SER A 47 -3.44 0.99 -13.90
CA SER A 47 -2.87 2.22 -14.47
C SER A 47 -2.22 3.08 -13.38
N GLN A 48 -1.39 4.04 -13.79
CA GLN A 48 -0.84 5.01 -12.84
C GLN A 48 -1.95 5.82 -12.16
N SER A 49 -3.00 6.15 -12.91
CA SER A 49 -4.18 6.82 -12.34
C SER A 49 -4.87 5.96 -11.29
N GLY A 50 -4.99 4.65 -11.55
CA GLY A 50 -5.53 3.70 -10.58
C GLY A 50 -4.70 3.61 -9.31
N LEU A 51 -3.38 3.65 -9.43
CA LEU A 51 -2.49 3.72 -8.27
C LEU A 51 -2.70 5.00 -7.48
N ALA A 52 -2.77 6.14 -8.16
CA ALA A 52 -2.95 7.44 -7.51
C ALA A 52 -4.23 7.46 -6.66
N THR A 53 -5.31 6.90 -7.18
CA THR A 53 -6.58 6.80 -6.47
C THR A 53 -6.47 5.94 -5.21
N ARG A 54 -5.80 4.80 -5.31
CA ARG A 54 -5.69 3.85 -4.19
C ARG A 54 -4.71 4.28 -3.11
N ILE A 55 -3.61 4.94 -3.51
CA ILE A 55 -2.59 5.41 -2.58
C ILE A 55 -2.95 6.79 -2.04
N VAL A 56 -3.86 7.49 -2.72
CA VAL A 56 -4.30 8.85 -2.36
C VAL A 56 -3.11 9.82 -2.44
N ARG A 57 -2.46 9.84 -3.61
CA ARG A 57 -1.34 10.75 -3.88
C ARG A 57 -1.51 11.43 -5.23
N ASP A 58 -0.78 12.50 -5.43
CA ASP A 58 -0.81 13.23 -6.71
C ASP A 58 -0.09 12.45 -7.82
N GLN A 59 -0.45 12.76 -9.06
CA GLN A 59 0.07 12.07 -10.25
C GLN A 59 1.58 12.20 -10.41
N SER A 60 2.15 13.35 -10.08
CA SER A 60 3.60 13.55 -10.22
C SER A 60 4.40 12.69 -9.25
N SER A 61 3.92 12.53 -8.01
CA SER A 61 4.54 11.64 -7.02
C SER A 61 4.45 10.19 -7.47
N ILE A 62 3.29 9.78 -8.00
CA ILE A 62 3.09 8.42 -8.53
C ILE A 62 4.03 8.15 -9.69
N THR A 63 4.13 9.06 -10.66
CA THR A 63 5.00 8.90 -11.82
C THR A 63 6.46 8.70 -11.40
N ARG A 64 6.95 9.53 -10.49
CA ARG A 64 8.33 9.42 -10.00
C ARG A 64 8.59 8.10 -9.32
N GLN A 65 7.66 7.64 -8.49
CA GLN A 65 7.82 6.38 -7.76
C GLN A 65 7.73 5.18 -8.68
N VAL A 66 6.79 5.20 -9.63
CA VAL A 66 6.65 4.15 -10.64
C VAL A 66 7.93 4.04 -11.48
N ASP A 67 8.47 5.17 -11.93
CA ASP A 67 9.72 5.18 -12.71
C ASP A 67 10.88 4.61 -11.90
N ARG A 68 10.97 4.96 -10.63
CA ARG A 68 12.00 4.44 -9.72
C ARG A 68 11.88 2.93 -9.54
N LEU A 69 10.66 2.44 -9.28
CA LEU A 69 10.42 1.01 -9.10
C LEU A 69 10.72 0.22 -10.38
N ALA A 70 10.37 0.76 -11.53
CA ALA A 70 10.68 0.15 -12.82
C ALA A 70 12.19 0.08 -13.05
N LYS A 71 12.89 1.18 -12.75
CA LYS A 71 14.35 1.26 -12.88
C LYS A 71 15.06 0.27 -11.95
N GLN A 72 14.51 0.05 -10.75
CA GLN A 72 15.04 -0.92 -9.78
C GLN A 72 14.67 -2.35 -10.13
N GLY A 73 13.85 -2.57 -11.13
CA GLY A 73 13.48 -3.90 -11.61
C GLY A 73 12.35 -4.59 -10.87
N TRP A 74 11.60 -3.87 -10.02
CA TRP A 74 10.49 -4.46 -9.27
C TRP A 74 9.22 -4.58 -10.08
N ILE A 75 8.98 -3.63 -10.98
CA ILE A 75 7.78 -3.56 -11.81
C ILE A 75 8.15 -3.31 -13.27
N GLU A 76 7.21 -3.58 -14.16
CA GLU A 76 7.35 -3.21 -15.57
C GLU A 76 6.11 -2.45 -16.01
N LYS A 77 6.34 -1.51 -16.92
CA LYS A 77 5.28 -0.74 -17.57
C LYS A 77 5.02 -1.38 -18.93
N ARG A 78 3.74 -1.67 -19.21
CA ARG A 78 3.31 -2.13 -20.52
C ARG A 78 2.28 -1.16 -21.05
N ARG A 79 2.24 -1.02 -22.37
CA ARG A 79 1.22 -0.22 -22.99
C ARG A 79 -0.15 -0.84 -22.72
N SER A 80 -1.13 -0.03 -22.27
CA SER A 80 -2.46 -0.52 -22.01
C SER A 80 -3.13 -0.98 -23.31
N ALA A 81 -3.77 -2.16 -23.28
CA ALA A 81 -4.53 -2.67 -24.41
C ALA A 81 -5.76 -1.81 -24.71
N ASN A 82 -6.33 -1.17 -23.70
CA ASN A 82 -7.55 -0.37 -23.82
C ASN A 82 -7.27 1.10 -24.11
N ASP A 83 -6.13 1.63 -23.69
CA ASP A 83 -5.73 3.01 -23.90
C ASP A 83 -4.22 3.07 -24.10
N GLY A 84 -3.78 3.28 -25.34
CA GLY A 84 -2.36 3.37 -25.66
C GLY A 84 -1.61 4.53 -25.02
N ARG A 85 -2.31 5.46 -24.36
CA ARG A 85 -1.71 6.59 -23.66
C ARG A 85 -1.35 6.28 -22.22
N GLN A 86 -1.95 5.23 -21.64
CA GLN A 86 -1.71 4.83 -20.25
C GLN A 86 -0.84 3.59 -20.20
N SER A 87 0.03 3.54 -19.20
CA SER A 87 0.82 2.36 -18.90
C SER A 87 0.04 1.44 -17.97
N ALA A 88 0.02 0.15 -18.29
CA ALA A 88 -0.44 -0.90 -17.41
C ALA A 88 0.75 -1.42 -16.61
N LEU A 89 0.62 -1.57 -15.31
CA LEU A 89 1.70 -1.90 -14.40
C LEU A 89 1.62 -3.35 -13.97
N TYR A 90 2.76 -4.03 -13.99
CA TYR A 90 2.87 -5.44 -13.61
C TYR A 90 4.12 -5.64 -12.76
N LEU A 91 4.09 -6.66 -11.90
CA LEU A 91 5.29 -7.10 -11.19
C LEU A 91 6.20 -7.85 -12.17
N THR A 92 7.50 -7.64 -12.02
CA THR A 92 8.52 -8.46 -12.70
C THR A 92 8.67 -9.79 -11.97
N ALA A 93 9.51 -10.69 -12.50
CA ALA A 93 9.89 -11.92 -11.79
C ALA A 93 10.50 -11.59 -10.42
N LYS A 94 11.34 -10.55 -10.34
CA LYS A 94 11.94 -10.07 -9.09
C LYS A 94 10.86 -9.58 -8.11
N GLY A 95 9.90 -8.79 -8.60
CA GLY A 95 8.80 -8.30 -7.79
C GLY A 95 7.89 -9.41 -7.30
N THR A 96 7.63 -10.40 -8.14
CA THR A 96 6.82 -11.57 -7.76
C THR A 96 7.55 -12.43 -6.72
N ALA A 97 8.86 -12.62 -6.88
CA ALA A 97 9.65 -13.45 -5.98
C ALA A 97 9.71 -12.92 -4.54
N ILE A 98 9.58 -11.61 -4.34
CA ILE A 98 9.63 -11.00 -3.00
C ILE A 98 8.29 -11.08 -2.25
N LEU A 99 7.20 -11.38 -2.94
CA LEU A 99 5.85 -11.34 -2.35
C LEU A 99 5.67 -12.18 -1.08
N PRO A 100 6.18 -13.43 -1.00
CA PRO A 100 6.02 -14.19 0.25
C PRO A 100 6.61 -13.48 1.45
N GLN A 101 7.74 -12.79 1.30
CA GLN A 101 8.37 -12.03 2.39
C GLN A 101 7.54 -10.79 2.73
N LEU A 102 6.96 -10.13 1.74
CA LEU A 102 6.10 -8.98 1.97
C LEU A 102 4.81 -9.39 2.69
N HIS A 103 4.22 -10.52 2.32
CA HIS A 103 3.04 -11.05 3.00
C HIS A 103 3.35 -11.40 4.46
N ALA A 104 4.51 -12.00 4.72
CA ALA A 104 4.93 -12.32 6.08
C ALA A 104 5.10 -11.06 6.93
N ILE A 105 5.64 -9.99 6.34
CA ILE A 105 5.77 -8.69 7.01
C ILE A 105 4.39 -8.10 7.33
N THR A 106 3.46 -8.17 6.38
CA THR A 106 2.08 -7.71 6.61
C THR A 106 1.45 -8.43 7.78
N GLU A 107 1.55 -9.75 7.81
CA GLU A 107 0.99 -10.57 8.90
C GLU A 107 1.63 -10.22 10.24
N GLN A 108 2.94 -10.01 10.25
CA GLN A 108 3.65 -9.64 11.48
C GLN A 108 3.17 -8.29 12.02
N VAL A 109 3.08 -7.28 11.16
CA VAL A 109 2.63 -5.94 11.59
C VAL A 109 1.17 -6.00 12.06
N ASN A 110 0.34 -6.74 11.36
CA ASN A 110 -1.06 -6.94 11.77
C ASN A 110 -1.14 -7.57 13.16
N ARG A 111 -0.38 -8.63 13.41
CA ARG A 111 -0.35 -9.28 14.73
C ARG A 111 0.11 -8.33 15.82
N GLU A 112 1.17 -7.58 15.57
CA GLU A 112 1.71 -6.63 16.54
C GLU A 112 0.72 -5.50 16.83
N ALA A 113 0.12 -4.93 15.80
CA ALA A 113 -0.81 -3.82 15.94
C ALA A 113 -2.10 -4.21 16.66
N LEU A 114 -2.58 -5.42 16.42
CA LEU A 114 -3.88 -5.88 16.91
C LEU A 114 -3.77 -6.84 18.10
N ALA A 115 -2.59 -6.96 18.69
CA ALA A 115 -2.27 -7.97 19.70
C ALA A 115 -3.18 -7.95 20.93
N THR A 116 -3.68 -6.78 21.33
CA THR A 116 -4.52 -6.63 22.52
C THR A 116 -6.02 -6.82 22.23
N LEU A 117 -6.38 -7.03 20.98
CA LEU A 117 -7.78 -7.14 20.56
C LEU A 117 -8.15 -8.60 20.35
N SER A 118 -9.36 -8.98 20.78
CA SER A 118 -9.93 -10.28 20.43
C SER A 118 -10.20 -10.36 18.93
N ILE A 119 -10.43 -11.58 18.42
CA ILE A 119 -10.74 -11.75 16.99
C ILE A 119 -11.98 -10.94 16.60
N ALA A 120 -13.03 -10.98 17.44
CA ALA A 120 -14.25 -10.21 17.18
C ALA A 120 -13.98 -8.69 17.16
N GLN A 121 -13.14 -8.21 18.07
CA GLN A 121 -12.74 -6.80 18.09
C GLN A 121 -11.92 -6.41 16.86
N GLN A 122 -11.03 -7.29 16.42
CA GLN A 122 -10.24 -7.07 15.22
C GLN A 122 -11.12 -6.91 13.97
N GLU A 123 -12.09 -7.81 13.83
CA GLU A 123 -13.04 -7.77 12.72
C GLU A 123 -13.87 -6.49 12.74
N LYS A 124 -14.38 -6.12 13.92
CA LYS A 124 -15.16 -4.90 14.10
C LYS A 124 -14.32 -3.65 13.80
N PHE A 125 -13.09 -3.61 14.28
CA PHE A 125 -12.18 -2.49 14.07
C PHE A 125 -11.89 -2.29 12.58
N GLN A 126 -11.60 -3.38 11.86
CA GLN A 126 -11.35 -3.33 10.42
C GLN A 126 -12.59 -2.86 9.65
N GLN A 127 -13.77 -3.32 10.05
CA GLN A 127 -15.02 -2.89 9.42
C GLN A 127 -15.26 -1.39 9.65
N LEU A 128 -15.02 -0.91 10.86
CA LEU A 128 -15.16 0.51 11.18
C LEU A 128 -14.17 1.38 10.40
N LEU A 129 -12.94 0.91 10.23
CA LEU A 129 -11.96 1.62 9.40
C LEU A 129 -12.43 1.71 7.95
N TYR A 130 -12.94 0.62 7.42
CA TYR A 130 -13.48 0.59 6.07
C TYR A 130 -14.64 1.57 5.91
N ASP A 131 -15.61 1.52 6.82
CA ASP A 131 -16.77 2.41 6.79
C ASP A 131 -16.36 3.89 6.86
N THR A 132 -15.37 4.17 7.72
CA THR A 132 -14.84 5.54 7.88
C THR A 132 -14.20 6.04 6.57
N ARG A 133 -13.44 5.18 5.89
CA ARG A 133 -12.85 5.52 4.59
C ARG A 133 -13.92 5.85 3.57
N GLN A 134 -15.02 5.11 3.54
CA GLN A 134 -16.09 5.32 2.57
C GLN A 134 -16.74 6.69 2.70
N ASN A 135 -16.73 7.26 3.90
CA ASN A 135 -17.25 8.61 4.11
C ASN A 135 -16.51 9.68 3.29
N PHE A 136 -15.22 9.46 3.05
CA PHE A 136 -14.42 10.38 2.22
C PHE A 136 -14.51 10.07 0.73
N ILE A 137 -14.56 8.78 0.38
CA ILE A 137 -14.59 8.34 -1.01
C ILE A 137 -15.91 8.73 -1.68
N ASN A 138 -17.03 8.60 -0.95
CA ASN A 138 -18.37 8.88 -1.47
C ASN A 138 -18.74 10.37 -1.45
N ARG A 139 -17.87 11.24 -0.97
CA ARG A 139 -18.08 12.69 -1.01
C ARG A 139 -17.73 13.21 -2.40
N LYS A 140 -18.66 13.89 -2.98
CA LYS A 140 -18.45 14.65 -4.22
C LYS A 140 -18.13 16.09 -3.90
#